data_2e5cb94332d5a280d71dc91342c17fc0
#
_entry.id   2e5cb94332d5a280d71dc91342c17fc0
#
_cell.length_a   1.000
_cell.length_b   1.000
_cell.length_c   1.000
_cell.angle_alpha   90.00
_cell.angle_beta   90.00
_cell.angle_gamma   90.00
#
_symmetry.space_group_name_H-M   'P 1'
#
loop_
_entity.id
_entity.type
_entity.pdbx_description
1 polymer ?
#
loop_
_entity_poly.entity_id
_entity_poly.type
_entity_poly.pdbx_seq_one_letter_code
_entity_poly.pdbx_strand_id
1 'polypeptide(L)'
;MQGTVAVCARIAVASDGVSSEEKQKMIGFLRSSEELKVFDTAEVIEFFNKLVTSFDFDLEIGKGETMKYILALKDQPEAAQLALRVGIAVAKSDGNFDDDEKSAVREIARSLGFDPAEFGL
;
A
#
# COMPACT_ATOMS: atom_id res chain seq x y z
N MET A 1 5.28 -9.64 1.30
CA MET A 1 5.54 -8.72 0.18
C MET A 1 4.25 -8.27 -0.49
N GLN A 2 3.42 -9.21 -0.94
CA GLN A 2 2.21 -8.88 -1.69
C GLN A 2 1.25 -7.97 -0.93
N GLY A 3 1.02 -8.25 0.35
CA GLY A 3 0.14 -7.40 1.16
C GLY A 3 0.66 -5.98 1.32
N THR A 4 1.96 -5.81 1.55
CA THR A 4 2.58 -4.49 1.67
C THR A 4 2.47 -3.70 0.37
N VAL A 5 2.76 -4.35 -0.75
CA VAL A 5 2.66 -3.71 -2.08
C VAL A 5 1.21 -3.33 -2.37
N ALA A 6 0.26 -4.20 -2.00
CA ALA A 6 -1.16 -3.93 -2.21
C ALA A 6 -1.63 -2.71 -1.39
N VAL A 7 -1.18 -2.57 -0.14
CA VAL A 7 -1.48 -1.39 0.67
C VAL A 7 -0.94 -0.13 -0.02
N CYS A 8 0.30 -0.16 -0.49
CA CYS A 8 0.92 0.98 -1.18
C CYS A 8 0.13 1.35 -2.43
N ALA A 9 -0.25 0.36 -3.24
CA ALA A 9 -1.00 0.60 -4.47
C ALA A 9 -2.37 1.22 -4.18
N ARG A 10 -3.10 0.68 -3.19
CA ARG A 10 -4.43 1.16 -2.83
C ARG A 10 -4.39 2.62 -2.36
N ILE A 11 -3.40 2.99 -1.56
CA ILE A 11 -3.28 4.36 -1.07
C ILE A 11 -2.86 5.29 -2.22
N ALA A 12 -1.87 4.87 -3.01
CA ALA A 12 -1.32 5.72 -4.07
C ALA A 12 -2.36 6.09 -5.13
N VAL A 13 -3.26 5.16 -5.50
CA VAL A 13 -4.29 5.45 -6.52
C VAL A 13 -5.50 6.20 -5.97
N ALA A 14 -5.54 6.48 -4.67
CA ALA A 14 -6.70 7.14 -4.05
C ALA A 14 -6.87 8.59 -4.52
N SER A 15 -5.81 9.25 -4.98
CA SER A 15 -5.91 10.61 -5.53
C SER A 15 -5.61 10.62 -7.02
N ASP A 16 -4.43 11.08 -7.43
CA ASP A 16 -4.11 11.34 -8.85
C ASP A 16 -3.24 10.27 -9.50
N GLY A 17 -3.19 9.07 -8.91
CA GLY A 17 -2.35 8.00 -9.40
C GLY A 17 -0.99 7.98 -8.72
N VAL A 18 -0.08 7.17 -9.26
CA VAL A 18 1.21 6.88 -8.63
C VAL A 18 2.30 7.76 -9.21
N SER A 19 3.01 8.51 -8.34
CA SER A 19 4.16 9.29 -8.75
C SER A 19 5.42 8.43 -8.80
N SER A 20 6.44 8.91 -9.52
CA SER A 20 7.75 8.24 -9.55
C SER A 20 8.40 8.24 -8.17
N GLU A 21 8.24 9.32 -7.40
CA GLU A 21 8.78 9.42 -6.05
C GLU A 21 8.16 8.36 -5.13
N GLU A 22 6.84 8.16 -5.20
CA GLU A 22 6.15 7.16 -4.41
C GLU A 22 6.65 5.76 -4.74
N LYS A 23 6.81 5.46 -6.03
CA LYS A 23 7.31 4.16 -6.49
C LYS A 23 8.74 3.92 -5.99
N GLN A 24 9.61 4.91 -6.13
CA GLN A 24 10.99 4.81 -5.67
C GLN A 24 11.09 4.65 -4.16
N LYS A 25 10.25 5.35 -3.41
CA LYS A 25 10.21 5.25 -1.95
C LYS A 25 9.81 3.85 -1.50
N MET A 26 8.80 3.29 -2.15
CA MET A 26 8.34 1.93 -1.87
C MET A 26 9.47 0.92 -2.13
N ILE A 27 10.12 1.02 -3.29
CA ILE A 27 11.21 0.13 -3.65
C ILE A 27 12.36 0.24 -2.64
N GLY A 28 12.73 1.46 -2.27
CA GLY A 28 13.78 1.72 -1.29
C GLY A 28 13.48 1.09 0.06
N PHE A 29 12.22 1.20 0.51
CA PHE A 29 11.81 0.57 1.76
C PHE A 29 11.92 -0.96 1.68
N LEU A 30 11.40 -1.55 0.61
CA LEU A 30 11.42 -3.00 0.44
C LEU A 30 12.86 -3.55 0.41
N ARG A 31 13.79 -2.81 -0.19
CA ARG A 31 15.21 -3.19 -0.21
C ARG A 31 15.88 -3.11 1.15
N SER A 32 15.45 -2.18 2.00
CA SER A 32 16.05 -1.98 3.32
C SER A 32 15.44 -2.88 4.39
N SER A 33 14.28 -3.49 4.13
CA SER A 33 13.62 -4.39 5.06
C SER A 33 14.26 -5.77 5.04
N GLU A 34 14.69 -6.26 6.21
CA GLU A 34 15.28 -7.60 6.33
C GLU A 34 14.34 -8.70 5.84
N GLU A 35 13.05 -8.53 6.08
CA GLU A 35 12.05 -9.53 5.72
C GLU A 35 11.70 -9.51 4.23
N LEU A 36 11.81 -8.34 3.59
CA LEU A 36 11.31 -8.13 2.24
C LEU A 36 12.42 -8.04 1.19
N LYS A 37 13.68 -7.84 1.60
CA LYS A 37 14.79 -7.66 0.65
C LYS A 37 15.11 -8.92 -0.16
N VAL A 38 14.57 -10.07 0.24
CA VAL A 38 14.75 -11.33 -0.49
C VAL A 38 14.00 -11.36 -1.81
N PHE A 39 13.04 -10.44 -2.00
CA PHE A 39 12.26 -10.38 -3.23
C PHE A 39 12.97 -9.58 -4.30
N ASP A 40 12.86 -10.03 -5.54
CA ASP A 40 13.44 -9.35 -6.70
C ASP A 40 12.70 -8.03 -6.93
N THR A 41 13.45 -6.93 -7.08
CA THR A 41 12.89 -5.62 -7.34
C THR A 41 11.99 -5.63 -8.59
N ALA A 42 12.39 -6.35 -9.64
CA ALA A 42 11.59 -6.44 -10.86
C ALA A 42 10.23 -7.10 -10.60
N GLU A 43 10.19 -8.14 -9.76
CA GLU A 43 8.94 -8.81 -9.39
C GLU A 43 8.02 -7.87 -8.60
N VAL A 44 8.59 -7.09 -7.69
CA VAL A 44 7.83 -6.12 -6.90
C VAL A 44 7.20 -5.06 -7.80
N ILE A 45 7.98 -4.52 -8.72
CA ILE A 45 7.49 -3.49 -9.67
C ILE A 45 6.40 -4.07 -10.56
N GLU A 46 6.58 -5.27 -11.07
CA GLU A 46 5.60 -5.93 -11.92
C GLU A 46 4.28 -6.14 -11.17
N PHE A 47 4.35 -6.63 -9.94
CA PHE A 47 3.16 -6.85 -9.12
C PHE A 47 2.46 -5.53 -8.80
N PHE A 48 3.21 -4.50 -8.43
CA PHE A 48 2.66 -3.17 -8.17
C PHE A 48 1.94 -2.63 -9.41
N ASN A 49 2.57 -2.71 -10.57
CA ASN A 49 1.98 -2.24 -11.82
C ASN A 49 0.71 -3.00 -12.19
N LYS A 50 0.69 -4.30 -11.93
CA LYS A 50 -0.50 -5.14 -12.15
C LYS A 50 -1.68 -4.64 -11.30
N LEU A 51 -1.43 -4.34 -10.03
CA LEU A 51 -2.47 -3.84 -9.13
C LEU A 51 -2.96 -2.45 -9.58
N VAL A 52 -2.04 -1.56 -9.92
CA VAL A 52 -2.41 -0.22 -10.41
C VAL A 52 -3.26 -0.32 -11.68
N THR A 53 -2.88 -1.20 -12.61
CA THR A 53 -3.63 -1.41 -13.84
C THR A 53 -5.06 -1.86 -13.59
N SER A 54 -5.29 -2.67 -12.54
CA SER A 54 -6.65 -3.10 -12.20
C SER A 54 -7.54 -1.92 -11.81
N PHE A 55 -6.99 -0.88 -11.19
CA PHE A 55 -7.74 0.34 -10.88
C PHE A 55 -8.04 1.16 -12.15
N ASP A 56 -7.13 1.15 -13.11
CA ASP A 56 -7.36 1.84 -14.39
C ASP A 56 -8.51 1.20 -15.16
N PHE A 57 -8.67 -0.12 -15.04
CA PHE A 57 -9.77 -0.84 -15.67
C PHE A 57 -11.10 -0.51 -15.01
N ASP A 58 -11.16 -0.58 -13.66
CA ASP A 58 -12.36 -0.29 -12.89
C ASP A 58 -11.98 -0.12 -11.42
N LEU A 59 -12.48 0.95 -10.78
CA LEU A 59 -12.15 1.26 -9.39
C LEU A 59 -12.54 0.12 -8.43
N GLU A 60 -13.73 -0.44 -8.61
CA GLU A 60 -14.20 -1.51 -7.72
C GLU A 60 -13.42 -2.82 -7.92
N ILE A 61 -13.03 -3.11 -9.16
CA ILE A 61 -12.18 -4.26 -9.45
C ILE A 61 -10.80 -4.08 -8.80
N GLY A 62 -10.22 -2.87 -8.92
CA GLY A 62 -8.95 -2.56 -8.28
C GLY A 62 -8.99 -2.68 -6.77
N LYS A 63 -10.06 -2.15 -6.15
CA LYS A 63 -10.26 -2.28 -4.70
C LYS A 63 -10.33 -3.76 -4.29
N GLY A 64 -11.08 -4.56 -5.02
CA GLY A 64 -11.21 -5.99 -4.73
C GLY A 64 -9.90 -6.74 -4.86
N GLU A 65 -9.15 -6.47 -5.93
CA GLU A 65 -7.85 -7.11 -6.15
C GLU A 65 -6.85 -6.76 -5.05
N THR A 66 -6.73 -5.49 -4.69
CA THR A 66 -5.81 -5.07 -3.62
C THR A 66 -6.26 -5.60 -2.26
N MET A 67 -7.56 -5.54 -1.97
CA MET A 67 -8.09 -5.97 -0.68
C MET A 67 -7.85 -7.46 -0.44
N LYS A 68 -7.87 -8.27 -1.47
CA LYS A 68 -7.56 -9.70 -1.38
C LYS A 68 -6.19 -9.95 -0.72
N TYR A 69 -5.18 -9.21 -1.16
CA TYR A 69 -3.83 -9.33 -0.60
C TYR A 69 -3.70 -8.64 0.76
N ILE A 70 -4.41 -7.54 0.97
CA ILE A 70 -4.42 -6.81 2.24
C ILE A 70 -5.04 -7.67 3.34
N LEU A 71 -6.20 -8.28 3.08
CA LEU A 71 -6.88 -9.11 4.06
C LEU A 71 -6.09 -10.36 4.43
N ALA A 72 -5.19 -10.82 3.57
CA ALA A 72 -4.31 -11.91 3.92
C ALA A 72 -3.38 -11.57 5.09
N LEU A 73 -3.19 -10.28 5.39
CA LEU A 73 -2.39 -9.83 6.53
C LEU A 73 -3.17 -9.82 7.85
N LYS A 74 -4.49 -10.02 7.81
CA LYS A 74 -5.35 -9.86 8.98
C LYS A 74 -4.94 -10.77 10.15
N ASP A 75 -4.44 -11.95 9.86
CA ASP A 75 -3.98 -12.91 10.87
C ASP A 75 -2.54 -12.68 11.31
N GLN A 76 -1.90 -11.63 10.81
CA GLN A 76 -0.51 -11.30 11.10
C GLN A 76 -0.42 -9.82 11.52
N PRO A 77 -0.83 -9.50 12.77
CA PRO A 77 -0.96 -8.09 13.19
C PRO A 77 0.31 -7.25 13.03
N GLU A 78 1.47 -7.83 13.30
CA GLU A 78 2.73 -7.08 13.19
C GLU A 78 3.06 -6.77 11.73
N ALA A 79 2.85 -7.74 10.84
CA ALA A 79 3.06 -7.55 9.40
C ALA A 79 2.04 -6.56 8.83
N ALA A 80 0.80 -6.65 9.28
CA ALA A 80 -0.26 -5.74 8.85
C ALA A 80 0.03 -4.29 9.28
N GLN A 81 0.47 -4.10 10.51
CA GLN A 81 0.82 -2.78 11.03
C GLN A 81 2.00 -2.18 10.24
N LEU A 82 3.02 -2.99 9.99
CA LEU A 82 4.17 -2.55 9.22
C LEU A 82 3.77 -2.17 7.80
N ALA A 83 2.96 -3.00 7.14
CA ALA A 83 2.49 -2.73 5.79
C ALA A 83 1.75 -1.40 5.72
N LEU A 84 0.89 -1.11 6.69
CA LEU A 84 0.14 0.13 6.73
C LEU A 84 1.05 1.34 6.95
N ARG A 85 2.04 1.23 7.85
CA ARG A 85 3.01 2.30 8.08
C ARG A 85 3.86 2.57 6.84
N VAL A 86 4.25 1.52 6.12
CA VAL A 86 4.98 1.66 4.85
C VAL A 86 4.12 2.40 3.83
N GLY A 87 2.87 2.00 3.69
CA GLY A 87 1.95 2.66 2.76
C GLY A 87 1.80 4.15 3.05
N ILE A 88 1.67 4.51 4.33
CA ILE A 88 1.58 5.92 4.74
C ILE A 88 2.87 6.66 4.40
N ALA A 89 4.04 6.08 4.71
CA ALA A 89 5.33 6.70 4.42
C ALA A 89 5.51 6.93 2.93
N VAL A 90 5.12 5.96 2.11
CA VAL A 90 5.19 6.08 0.65
C VAL A 90 4.27 7.19 0.16
N ALA A 91 3.04 7.26 0.69
CA ALA A 91 2.09 8.29 0.31
C ALA A 91 2.58 9.70 0.67
N LYS A 92 3.32 9.83 1.76
CA LYS A 92 3.86 11.13 2.20
C LYS A 92 5.14 11.53 1.47
N SER A 93 5.72 10.66 0.66
CA SER A 93 7.04 10.86 0.07
C SER A 93 7.13 12.06 -0.87
N ASP A 94 6.03 12.42 -1.50
CA ASP A 94 5.96 13.61 -2.37
C ASP A 94 5.47 14.87 -1.65
N GLY A 95 5.27 14.78 -0.34
CA GLY A 95 4.81 15.91 0.48
C GLY A 95 3.30 16.15 0.40
N ASN A 96 2.56 15.29 -0.28
CA ASN A 96 1.13 15.48 -0.52
C ASN A 96 0.32 14.27 -0.04
N PHE A 97 0.04 14.22 1.25
CA PHE A 97 -0.81 13.18 1.83
C PHE A 97 -2.22 13.76 1.97
N ASP A 98 -3.02 13.66 0.91
CA ASP A 98 -4.32 14.32 0.82
C ASP A 98 -5.45 13.53 1.53
N ASP A 99 -6.66 14.12 1.52
CA ASP A 99 -7.81 13.54 2.22
C ASP A 99 -8.26 12.23 1.60
N ASP A 100 -8.13 12.06 0.29
CA ASP A 100 -8.49 10.82 -0.40
C ASP A 100 -7.55 9.68 0.04
N GLU A 101 -6.26 9.98 0.14
CA GLU A 101 -5.28 9.01 0.62
C GLU A 101 -5.51 8.67 2.09
N LYS A 102 -5.82 9.66 2.92
CA LYS A 102 -6.17 9.44 4.33
C LYS A 102 -7.39 8.56 4.47
N SER A 103 -8.41 8.77 3.63
CA SER A 103 -9.62 7.94 3.63
C SER A 103 -9.30 6.49 3.28
N ALA A 104 -8.42 6.27 2.30
CA ALA A 104 -7.98 4.93 1.94
C ALA A 104 -7.27 4.25 3.11
N VAL A 105 -6.39 4.98 3.83
CA VAL A 105 -5.70 4.44 5.00
C VAL A 105 -6.69 4.05 6.09
N ARG A 106 -7.69 4.89 6.35
CA ARG A 106 -8.72 4.60 7.36
C ARG A 106 -9.48 3.32 7.01
N GLU A 107 -9.86 3.17 5.75
CA GLU A 107 -10.57 1.98 5.27
C GLU A 107 -9.72 0.72 5.46
N ILE A 108 -8.45 0.78 5.06
CA ILE A 108 -7.54 -0.34 5.22
C ILE A 108 -7.34 -0.69 6.70
N ALA A 109 -7.11 0.31 7.54
CA ALA A 109 -6.89 0.10 8.97
C ALA A 109 -8.09 -0.62 9.60
N ARG A 110 -9.31 -0.16 9.30
CA ARG A 110 -10.52 -0.80 9.81
C ARG A 110 -10.68 -2.23 9.30
N SER A 111 -10.37 -2.46 8.04
CA SER A 111 -10.43 -3.79 7.44
C SER A 111 -9.48 -4.77 8.12
N LEU A 112 -8.35 -4.27 8.61
CA LEU A 112 -7.34 -5.08 9.32
C LEU A 112 -7.59 -5.15 10.84
N GLY A 113 -8.63 -4.47 11.32
CA GLY A 113 -8.98 -4.49 12.74
C GLY A 113 -8.24 -3.46 13.59
N PHE A 114 -7.63 -2.46 12.98
CA PHE A 114 -6.94 -1.38 13.68
C PHE A 114 -7.79 -0.14 13.81
N ASP A 115 -7.55 0.63 14.87
CA ASP A 115 -8.10 1.97 15.02
C ASP A 115 -7.27 2.93 14.18
N PRO A 116 -7.86 3.67 13.24
CA PRO A 116 -7.11 4.66 12.44
C PRO A 116 -6.34 5.67 13.28
N ALA A 117 -6.79 5.98 14.50
CA ALA A 117 -6.11 6.91 15.40
C ALA A 117 -4.70 6.43 15.76
N GLU A 118 -4.44 5.13 15.75
CA GLU A 118 -3.12 4.57 16.02
C GLU A 118 -2.10 5.01 14.96
N PHE A 119 -2.56 5.44 13.80
CA PHE A 119 -1.70 5.89 12.69
C PHE A 119 -1.76 7.40 12.48
N GLY A 120 -2.29 8.14 13.45
CA GLY A 120 -2.37 9.58 13.37
C GLY A 120 -3.56 10.09 12.57
N LEU A 121 -4.53 9.25 12.38
CA LEU A 121 -5.75 9.56 11.65
C LEU A 121 -6.98 9.45 12.55
#